data_2f5c016295725f000a179f8395221090
#
_entry.id   2f5c016295725f000a179f8395221090
#
_cell.length_a   1.000
_cell.length_b   1.000
_cell.length_c   1.000
_cell.angle_alpha   90.00
_cell.angle_beta   90.00
_cell.angle_gamma   90.00
#
_symmetry.space_group_name_H-M   'P 1'
#
loop_
_entity.id
_entity.type
_entity.pdbx_description
1 polymer ?
#
loop_
_entity_poly.entity_id
_entity_poly.type
_entity_poly.pdbx_seq_one_letter_code
_entity_poly.pdbx_strand_id
1 'polypeptide(L)'
;MANLVPEGGALYGIQLPIQTLTRTLVDPWEDDATAGDLATVARAAEAAGLDFVGVCDHVAIPDNDYAAHMRTTWYDPVATLAWLGAQTESIRLLSVVWIAAYRHPLLTASSFGTLSHLTDGRVILGVGAGHVEAEF
;
A
#
# COMPACT_ATOMS: atom_id res chain seq x y z
N MET A 1 -6.71 1.03 23.89
CA MET A 1 -6.57 0.68 22.46
C MET A 1 -6.56 -0.83 22.38
N ALA A 2 -7.35 -1.41 21.48
CA ALA A 2 -7.25 -2.85 21.21
C ALA A 2 -5.91 -3.15 20.53
N ASN A 3 -5.28 -4.27 20.86
CA ASN A 3 -4.07 -4.71 20.16
C ASN A 3 -4.41 -4.98 18.70
N LEU A 4 -3.56 -4.51 17.76
CA LEU A 4 -3.72 -4.76 16.34
C LEU A 4 -3.69 -6.27 16.04
N VAL A 5 -2.78 -6.98 16.70
CA VAL A 5 -2.66 -8.44 16.62
C VAL A 5 -3.24 -9.06 17.88
N PRO A 6 -4.14 -10.07 17.78
CA PRO A 6 -4.61 -10.81 18.93
C PRO A 6 -3.45 -11.47 19.70
N GLU A 7 -3.59 -11.64 21.00
CA GLU A 7 -2.58 -12.33 21.80
C GLU A 7 -2.38 -13.77 21.30
N GLY A 8 -1.15 -14.14 20.98
CA GLY A 8 -0.80 -15.44 20.39
C GLY A 8 -1.25 -15.64 18.93
N GLY A 9 -1.81 -14.59 18.30
CA GLY A 9 -2.26 -14.62 16.90
C GLY A 9 -1.26 -14.06 15.92
N ALA A 10 -1.63 -14.10 14.63
CA ALA A 10 -0.94 -13.46 13.52
C ALA A 10 -1.97 -12.80 12.59
N LEU A 11 -1.54 -11.81 11.83
CA LEU A 11 -2.32 -11.24 10.74
C LEU A 11 -1.73 -11.69 9.41
N TYR A 12 -2.58 -12.04 8.48
CA TYR A 12 -2.20 -12.48 7.15
C TYR A 12 -2.78 -11.54 6.11
N GLY A 13 -1.95 -11.13 5.16
CA GLY A 13 -2.39 -10.24 4.10
C GLY A 13 -1.50 -10.33 2.88
N ILE A 14 -1.80 -9.53 1.87
CA ILE A 14 -1.03 -9.47 0.64
C ILE A 14 -0.63 -8.04 0.33
N GLN A 15 0.54 -7.88 -0.26
CA GLN A 15 0.89 -6.68 -1.01
C GLN A 15 0.18 -6.75 -2.36
N LEU A 16 -0.46 -5.65 -2.75
CA LEU A 16 -1.18 -5.60 -4.02
C LEU A 16 -0.22 -5.59 -5.22
N PRO A 17 -0.64 -6.18 -6.36
CA PRO A 17 0.13 -6.14 -7.60
C PRO A 17 0.31 -4.72 -8.13
N ILE A 18 1.05 -4.56 -9.23
CA ILE A 18 1.37 -3.30 -9.94
C ILE A 18 2.41 -2.44 -9.20
N GLN A 19 2.45 -2.50 -7.88
CA GLN A 19 3.33 -1.72 -7.02
C GLN A 19 4.39 -2.61 -6.34
N THR A 20 4.98 -3.53 -7.08
CA THR A 20 5.98 -4.46 -6.57
C THR A 20 7.39 -3.96 -6.89
N LEU A 21 8.25 -3.93 -5.88
CA LEU A 21 9.62 -3.44 -5.95
C LEU A 21 10.50 -4.15 -6.98
N THR A 22 10.34 -5.44 -7.16
CA THR A 22 11.32 -6.26 -7.90
C THR A 22 10.69 -6.86 -9.15
N ARG A 23 11.21 -6.52 -10.32
CA ARG A 23 10.73 -7.05 -11.61
C ARG A 23 10.73 -8.58 -11.69
N THR A 24 11.59 -9.26 -10.94
CA THR A 24 11.63 -10.73 -10.88
C THR A 24 10.47 -11.34 -10.09
N LEU A 25 9.72 -10.53 -9.35
CA LEU A 25 8.54 -10.95 -8.58
C LEU A 25 7.22 -10.50 -9.23
N VAL A 26 7.31 -9.82 -10.39
CA VAL A 26 6.15 -9.31 -11.11
C VAL A 26 5.76 -10.31 -12.20
N ASP A 27 4.50 -10.68 -12.22
CA ASP A 27 3.94 -11.50 -13.29
C ASP A 27 3.69 -10.67 -14.56
N PRO A 28 3.84 -11.24 -15.77
CA PRO A 28 3.65 -10.52 -17.03
C PRO A 28 2.30 -9.80 -17.17
N TRP A 29 1.23 -10.35 -16.59
CA TRP A 29 -0.11 -9.73 -16.65
C TRP A 29 -0.20 -8.38 -15.93
N GLU A 30 0.70 -8.11 -14.98
CA GLU A 30 0.71 -6.86 -14.23
C GLU A 30 1.11 -5.65 -15.09
N ASP A 31 1.77 -5.88 -16.23
CA ASP A 31 2.15 -4.78 -17.15
C ASP A 31 0.92 -4.14 -17.82
N ASP A 32 -0.12 -4.93 -18.05
CA ASP A 32 -1.39 -4.47 -18.62
C ASP A 32 -2.48 -4.25 -17.54
N ALA A 33 -2.14 -4.45 -16.27
CA ALA A 33 -3.09 -4.35 -15.17
C ALA A 33 -3.53 -2.91 -14.90
N THR A 34 -4.78 -2.77 -14.51
CA THR A 34 -5.46 -1.51 -14.27
C THR A 34 -5.80 -1.32 -12.79
N ALA A 35 -6.26 -0.13 -12.42
CA ALA A 35 -6.81 0.10 -11.08
C ALA A 35 -8.01 -0.84 -10.77
N GLY A 36 -8.79 -1.24 -11.78
CA GLY A 36 -9.85 -2.22 -11.63
C GLY A 36 -9.36 -3.59 -11.16
N ASP A 37 -8.17 -4.00 -11.59
CA ASP A 37 -7.55 -5.26 -11.17
C ASP A 37 -7.10 -5.18 -9.71
N LEU A 38 -6.57 -4.03 -9.26
CA LEU A 38 -6.27 -3.81 -7.83
C LEU A 38 -7.51 -4.00 -6.96
N ALA A 39 -8.65 -3.41 -7.35
CA ALA A 39 -9.90 -3.57 -6.62
C ALA A 39 -10.39 -5.03 -6.63
N THR A 40 -10.21 -5.72 -7.75
CA THR A 40 -10.58 -7.13 -7.87
C THR A 40 -9.76 -8.00 -6.94
N VAL A 41 -8.45 -7.79 -6.89
CA VAL A 41 -7.55 -8.51 -5.96
C VAL A 41 -7.88 -8.17 -4.50
N ALA A 42 -8.13 -6.91 -4.18
CA ALA A 42 -8.50 -6.50 -2.82
C ALA A 42 -9.80 -7.14 -2.34
N ARG A 43 -10.85 -7.15 -3.19
CA ARG A 43 -12.11 -7.85 -2.88
C ARG A 43 -11.95 -9.37 -2.76
N ALA A 44 -11.11 -9.96 -3.59
CA ALA A 44 -10.82 -11.39 -3.50
C ALA A 44 -10.07 -11.73 -2.20
N ALA A 45 -9.11 -10.89 -1.79
CA ALA A 45 -8.41 -11.03 -0.52
C ALA A 45 -9.37 -10.92 0.68
N GLU A 46 -10.29 -9.95 0.64
CA GLU A 46 -11.35 -9.79 1.64
C GLU A 46 -12.27 -11.01 1.71
N ALA A 47 -12.74 -11.48 0.58
CA ALA A 47 -13.61 -12.67 0.49
C ALA A 47 -12.90 -13.95 0.95
N ALA A 48 -11.59 -14.03 0.78
CA ALA A 48 -10.76 -15.13 1.27
C ALA A 48 -10.46 -15.04 2.79
N GLY A 49 -10.86 -13.96 3.46
CA GLY A 49 -10.65 -13.75 4.90
C GLY A 49 -9.25 -13.30 5.27
N LEU A 50 -8.51 -12.67 4.35
CA LEU A 50 -7.24 -12.05 4.68
C LEU A 50 -7.47 -10.80 5.55
N ASP A 51 -6.51 -10.52 6.43
CA ASP A 51 -6.62 -9.43 7.40
C ASP A 51 -6.32 -8.06 6.81
N PHE A 52 -5.46 -7.98 5.78
CA PHE A 52 -5.07 -6.71 5.16
C PHE A 52 -4.64 -6.85 3.70
N VAL A 53 -4.74 -5.74 2.98
CA VAL A 53 -4.04 -5.48 1.72
C VAL A 53 -3.05 -4.34 1.90
N GLY A 54 -1.87 -4.45 1.28
CA GLY A 54 -0.79 -3.48 1.41
C GLY A 54 -0.45 -2.79 0.10
N VAL A 55 -0.10 -1.50 0.18
CA VAL A 55 0.45 -0.71 -0.93
C VAL A 55 1.78 -0.09 -0.54
N CYS A 56 2.70 -0.01 -1.50
CA CYS A 56 4.02 0.59 -1.33
C CYS A 56 4.01 2.09 -1.63
N ASP A 57 5.10 2.75 -1.27
CA ASP A 57 5.28 4.18 -1.44
C ASP A 57 6.59 4.48 -2.17
N HIS A 58 6.48 4.95 -3.39
CA HIS A 58 7.56 5.56 -4.16
C HIS A 58 6.98 6.79 -4.88
N VAL A 59 7.70 7.90 -4.81
CA VAL A 59 7.27 9.16 -5.44
C VAL A 59 7.70 9.20 -6.90
N ALA A 60 8.95 8.84 -7.15
CA ALA A 60 9.52 8.80 -8.49
C ALA A 60 10.72 7.83 -8.51
N ILE A 61 10.77 6.94 -9.48
CA ILE A 61 11.92 6.09 -9.70
C ILE A 61 12.86 6.80 -10.68
N PRO A 62 14.11 7.07 -10.29
CA PRO A 62 15.07 7.72 -11.18
C PRO A 62 15.39 6.83 -12.39
N ASP A 63 15.59 7.44 -13.55
CA ASP A 63 16.00 6.75 -14.78
C ASP A 63 17.51 6.44 -14.75
N ASN A 64 17.86 5.41 -14.00
CA ASN A 64 19.23 4.92 -13.83
C ASN A 64 19.24 3.39 -13.69
N ASP A 65 20.39 2.79 -13.35
CA ASP A 65 20.53 1.33 -13.19
C ASP A 65 19.54 0.73 -12.17
N TYR A 66 19.09 1.54 -11.22
CA TYR A 66 18.09 1.10 -10.23
C TYR A 66 16.72 0.83 -10.88
N ALA A 67 16.32 1.66 -11.83
CA ALA A 67 15.07 1.49 -12.58
C ALA A 67 15.02 0.18 -13.39
N ALA A 68 16.19 -0.38 -13.74
CA ALA A 68 16.27 -1.66 -14.43
C ALA A 68 15.74 -2.82 -13.58
N HIS A 69 15.75 -2.68 -12.25
CA HIS A 69 15.35 -3.70 -11.27
C HIS A 69 13.99 -3.44 -10.62
N MET A 70 13.38 -2.28 -10.91
CA MET A 70 12.09 -1.86 -10.32
C MET A 70 11.07 -1.54 -11.40
N ARG A 71 9.80 -1.62 -11.03
CA ARG A 71 8.75 -0.99 -11.84
C ARG A 71 8.81 0.53 -11.67
N THR A 72 8.38 1.25 -12.69
CA THR A 72 8.33 2.72 -12.68
C THR A 72 6.92 3.26 -12.45
N THR A 73 5.91 2.39 -12.41
CA THR A 73 4.52 2.77 -12.13
C THR A 73 4.25 2.62 -10.64
N TRP A 74 4.01 3.74 -9.97
CA TRP A 74 3.69 3.82 -8.56
C TRP A 74 2.53 4.77 -8.33
N TYR A 75 1.61 4.37 -7.47
CA TYR A 75 0.47 5.19 -7.09
C TYR A 75 0.68 5.74 -5.68
N ASP A 76 0.16 6.96 -5.42
CA ASP A 76 0.17 7.50 -4.06
C ASP A 76 -0.59 6.57 -3.10
N PRO A 77 0.02 6.18 -1.97
CA PRO A 77 -0.58 5.22 -1.05
C PRO A 77 -1.91 5.69 -0.45
N VAL A 78 -2.03 6.98 -0.09
CA VAL A 78 -3.26 7.49 0.53
C VAL A 78 -4.41 7.50 -0.47
N ALA A 79 -4.16 7.97 -1.70
CA ALA A 79 -5.16 7.98 -2.76
C ALA A 79 -5.60 6.54 -3.11
N THR A 80 -4.65 5.62 -3.22
CA THR A 80 -4.93 4.21 -3.54
C THR A 80 -5.71 3.54 -2.41
N LEU A 81 -5.29 3.69 -1.17
CA LEU A 81 -5.98 3.11 -0.02
C LEU A 81 -7.38 3.71 0.19
N ALA A 82 -7.56 5.01 -0.06
CA ALA A 82 -8.89 5.64 0.01
C ALA A 82 -9.84 5.05 -1.04
N TRP A 83 -9.34 4.89 -2.26
CA TRP A 83 -10.12 4.29 -3.34
C TRP A 83 -10.45 2.81 -3.06
N LEU A 84 -9.49 2.02 -2.58
CA LEU A 84 -9.69 0.63 -2.18
C LEU A 84 -10.64 0.52 -0.98
N GLY A 85 -10.57 1.47 -0.04
CA GLY A 85 -11.49 1.57 1.09
C GLY A 85 -12.95 1.72 0.69
N ALA A 86 -13.21 2.38 -0.44
CA ALA A 86 -14.55 2.50 -1.03
C ALA A 86 -14.96 1.27 -1.85
N GLN A 87 -14.04 0.35 -2.16
CA GLN A 87 -14.29 -0.88 -2.93
C GLN A 87 -14.41 -2.13 -2.05
N THR A 88 -14.13 -2.00 -0.76
CA THR A 88 -14.08 -3.10 0.24
C THR A 88 -14.82 -2.69 1.50
N GLU A 89 -15.24 -3.66 2.33
CA GLU A 89 -16.08 -3.40 3.51
C GLU A 89 -15.34 -3.59 4.84
N SER A 90 -14.45 -4.58 4.95
CA SER A 90 -13.88 -5.04 6.22
C SER A 90 -12.36 -5.17 6.23
N ILE A 91 -11.73 -5.48 5.10
CA ILE A 91 -10.29 -5.70 5.02
C ILE A 91 -9.51 -4.44 5.42
N ARG A 92 -8.42 -4.62 6.16
CA ARG A 92 -7.57 -3.50 6.58
C ARG A 92 -6.68 -3.02 5.45
N LEU A 93 -6.37 -1.75 5.49
CA LEU A 93 -5.66 -1.00 4.46
C LEU A 93 -4.29 -0.59 5.01
N LEU A 94 -3.23 -1.23 4.52
CA LEU A 94 -1.87 -1.07 5.04
C LEU A 94 -0.97 -0.30 4.07
N SER A 95 -0.25 0.72 4.55
CA SER A 95 0.91 1.24 3.83
C SER A 95 2.16 0.42 4.15
N VAL A 96 2.85 -0.11 3.12
CA VAL A 96 4.05 -0.98 3.25
C VAL A 96 5.19 -0.44 2.39
N VAL A 97 5.88 0.56 2.82
CA VAL A 97 5.67 1.42 3.97
C VAL A 97 5.43 2.85 3.51
N TRP A 98 4.79 3.69 4.31
CA TRP A 98 4.76 5.13 4.10
C TRP A 98 6.14 5.73 4.40
N ILE A 99 6.76 6.39 3.43
CA ILE A 99 8.06 7.01 3.63
C ILE A 99 7.87 8.36 4.33
N ALA A 100 8.11 8.35 5.63
CA ALA A 100 7.85 9.53 6.47
C ALA A 100 8.68 10.75 6.07
N ALA A 101 9.89 10.54 5.54
CA ALA A 101 10.81 11.61 5.18
C ALA A 101 10.37 12.43 3.95
N TYR A 102 9.48 11.91 3.10
CA TYR A 102 9.00 12.65 1.92
C TYR A 102 7.96 13.73 2.25
N ARG A 103 7.33 13.68 3.42
CA ARG A 103 6.13 14.50 3.69
C ARG A 103 6.19 15.15 5.06
N HIS A 104 5.60 16.33 5.12
CA HIS A 104 5.45 17.02 6.40
C HIS A 104 4.55 16.21 7.35
N PRO A 105 4.92 16.02 8.63
CA PRO A 105 4.20 15.15 9.56
C PRO A 105 2.72 15.56 9.78
N LEU A 106 2.41 16.84 9.72
CA LEU A 106 1.01 17.29 9.80
C LEU A 106 0.18 16.87 8.59
N LEU A 107 0.78 16.83 7.39
CA LEU A 107 0.07 16.31 6.20
C LEU A 107 -0.16 14.81 6.32
N THR A 108 0.83 14.07 6.79
CA THR A 108 0.68 12.64 7.08
C THR A 108 -0.45 12.38 8.08
N ALA A 109 -0.45 13.09 9.21
CA ALA A 109 -1.49 12.96 10.23
C ALA A 109 -2.88 13.32 9.70
N SER A 110 -3.00 14.37 8.92
CA SER A 110 -4.27 14.79 8.30
C SER A 110 -4.78 13.76 7.30
N SER A 111 -3.92 13.27 6.40
CA SER A 111 -4.29 12.33 5.35
C SER A 111 -4.71 10.99 5.94
N PHE A 112 -3.90 10.39 6.79
CA PHE A 112 -4.21 9.10 7.42
C PHE A 112 -5.33 9.18 8.45
N GLY A 113 -5.46 10.32 9.16
CA GLY A 113 -6.61 10.57 10.03
C GLY A 113 -7.91 10.62 9.26
N THR A 114 -7.93 11.32 8.12
CA THR A 114 -9.09 11.38 7.23
C THR A 114 -9.40 10.00 6.65
N LEU A 115 -8.39 9.30 6.13
CA LEU A 115 -8.55 7.95 5.58
C LEU A 115 -9.12 6.99 6.64
N SER A 116 -8.60 7.02 7.85
CA SER A 116 -9.09 6.21 8.96
C SER A 116 -10.56 6.53 9.27
N HIS A 117 -10.95 7.79 9.28
CA HIS A 117 -12.35 8.20 9.50
C HIS A 117 -13.27 7.69 8.38
N LEU A 118 -12.86 7.85 7.12
CA LEU A 118 -13.66 7.43 5.96
C LEU A 118 -13.80 5.90 5.83
N THR A 119 -12.94 5.14 6.49
CA THR A 119 -12.89 3.68 6.42
C THR A 119 -13.19 2.99 7.75
N ASP A 120 -13.83 3.69 8.69
CA ASP A 120 -14.18 3.16 10.02
C ASP A 120 -13.01 2.50 10.77
N GLY A 121 -11.82 3.12 10.69
CA GLY A 121 -10.62 2.68 11.42
C GLY A 121 -9.89 1.50 10.80
N ARG A 122 -10.15 1.12 9.56
CA ARG A 122 -9.49 -0.01 8.88
C ARG A 122 -8.03 0.24 8.48
N VAL A 123 -7.47 1.39 8.76
CA VAL A 123 -6.13 1.79 8.33
C VAL A 123 -5.05 1.27 9.26
N ILE A 124 -3.99 0.73 8.67
CA ILE A 124 -2.72 0.42 9.33
C ILE A 124 -1.64 1.29 8.68
N LEU A 125 -1.06 2.19 9.46
CA LEU A 125 0.05 3.02 9.00
C LEU A 125 1.39 2.31 9.28
N GLY A 126 1.92 1.62 8.29
CA GLY A 126 3.30 1.15 8.29
C GLY A 126 4.23 2.26 7.83
N VAL A 127 5.27 2.55 8.60
CA VAL A 127 6.17 3.69 8.39
C VAL A 127 7.59 3.23 8.14
N GLY A 128 8.26 3.85 7.19
CA GLY A 128 9.67 3.63 6.87
C GLY A 128 10.44 4.93 6.67
N ALA A 129 11.78 4.81 6.67
CA ALA A 129 12.67 5.92 6.41
C ALA A 129 12.89 6.21 4.91
N GLY A 130 12.60 5.21 4.05
CA GLY A 130 13.04 5.21 2.65
C GLY A 130 14.45 4.65 2.49
N HIS A 131 14.79 4.28 1.25
CA HIS A 131 16.11 3.70 0.97
C HIS A 131 16.67 4.10 -0.42
N VAL A 132 15.88 4.76 -1.24
CA VAL A 132 16.30 5.22 -2.57
C VAL A 132 16.77 6.67 -2.45
N GLU A 133 18.10 6.89 -2.35
CA GLU A 133 18.68 8.22 -2.14
C GLU A 133 18.21 9.26 -3.17
N ALA A 134 18.03 8.85 -4.41
CA ALA A 134 17.61 9.75 -5.49
C ALA A 134 16.14 10.19 -5.44
N GLU A 135 15.36 9.68 -4.51
CA GLU A 135 13.98 10.13 -4.26
C GLU A 135 13.87 11.23 -3.19
N PHE A 136 15.01 11.65 -2.59
CA PHE A 136 15.07 12.67 -1.53
C PHE A 136 15.52 14.04 -2.04
#